data_ab66e33c9d8eab9425e4723d92894d90
#
_entry.id   ab66e33c9d8eab9425e4723d92894d90
#
_cell.length_a   1.000
_cell.length_b   1.000
_cell.length_c   1.000
_cell.angle_alpha   90.00
_cell.angle_beta   90.00
_cell.angle_gamma   90.00
#
_symmetry.space_group_name_H-M   'P 1'
#
loop_
_entity.id
_entity.type
_entity.pdbx_description
1 polymer ?
#
loop_
_entity_poly.entity_id
_entity_poly.type
_entity_poly.pdbx_seq_one_letter_code
_entity_poly.pdbx_strand_id
1 'polypeptide(L)'
;INDYWDNPQLKWKEDASKAMQHLDVAGYNYMWYEYENDHQKDPLRIIYGSETVAQEAAVNWNLVEKHPYIIGDFVWTALDYLGEAGIGHTLELSKGEKNPQFMGWPWYNAWCGDIDICGEKKPQSYYRDIIWKEREITMAVQPLPAVGKTEDVSYWGWKNESLSWNWKGLEGKPVKVNVYSRAPKVRLYLNNELLGEQEVSKKDYTATFMVNYQPGELKAVATYDSSESSCAILRTTGAPVQIRLIADRKVIKADRDDLAYVTVELIDKEGRVVPDADMKVTLSVVGNGIIRGSGNACPTDMESFRSLSPKTFKGKAMAILQPDGNVGEITLNVSAEGMKGASITIRTVDR
;
A
#
# COMPACT_ATOMS: atom_id res chain seq x y z
N ILE A 1 -22.68 20.63 -7.01
CA ILE A 1 -21.68 19.69 -6.45
C ILE A 1 -20.26 20.27 -6.62
N ASN A 2 -19.97 20.91 -7.78
CA ASN A 2 -18.64 21.48 -8.05
C ASN A 2 -18.28 22.63 -7.12
N ASP A 3 -19.23 23.49 -6.72
CA ASP A 3 -18.97 24.65 -5.86
C ASP A 3 -18.52 24.27 -4.44
N TYR A 4 -18.84 23.07 -3.98
CA TYR A 4 -18.43 22.58 -2.64
C TYR A 4 -16.94 22.22 -2.60
N TRP A 5 -16.40 21.69 -3.70
CA TRP A 5 -14.98 21.32 -3.83
C TRP A 5 -14.12 22.51 -4.27
N ASP A 6 -14.72 23.49 -4.98
CA ASP A 6 -14.01 24.66 -5.48
C ASP A 6 -13.80 25.76 -4.42
N ASN A 7 -14.59 25.78 -3.34
CA ASN A 7 -14.38 26.71 -2.22
C ASN A 7 -14.92 26.17 -0.88
N PRO A 8 -14.30 25.12 -0.33
CA PRO A 8 -14.73 24.50 0.92
C PRO A 8 -14.70 25.43 2.13
N GLN A 9 -13.83 26.45 2.11
CA GLN A 9 -13.64 27.40 3.21
C GLN A 9 -14.83 28.31 3.49
N LEU A 10 -15.62 28.65 2.48
CA LEU A 10 -16.73 29.61 2.65
C LEU A 10 -17.93 28.97 3.37
N LYS A 11 -18.23 27.72 3.09
CA LYS A 11 -19.40 27.02 3.64
C LYS A 11 -19.14 26.45 5.03
N TRP A 12 -17.92 26.02 5.30
CA TRP A 12 -17.52 25.50 6.59
C TRP A 12 -17.63 26.53 7.72
N LYS A 13 -17.31 27.79 7.46
CA LYS A 13 -17.27 28.86 8.48
C LYS A 13 -18.62 29.18 9.12
N GLU A 14 -19.72 28.97 8.43
CA GLU A 14 -21.05 29.39 8.93
C GLU A 14 -21.81 28.25 9.62
N ASP A 15 -21.70 26.99 9.13
CA ASP A 15 -22.58 25.91 9.55
C ASP A 15 -21.94 24.88 10.49
N ALA A 16 -20.65 24.59 10.33
CA ALA A 16 -20.02 23.46 11.01
C ALA A 16 -19.78 23.70 12.50
N SER A 17 -19.47 24.94 12.92
CA SER A 17 -19.16 25.23 14.33
C SER A 17 -20.36 24.96 15.25
N LYS A 18 -21.58 25.22 14.78
CA LYS A 18 -22.81 24.99 15.56
C LYS A 18 -23.14 23.50 15.70
N ALA A 19 -22.93 22.72 14.65
CA ALA A 19 -23.14 21.28 14.69
C ALA A 19 -22.13 20.58 15.61
N MET A 20 -20.87 21.01 15.56
CA MET A 20 -19.77 20.40 16.32
C MET A 20 -19.75 20.75 17.80
N GLN A 21 -20.43 21.82 18.25
CA GLN A 21 -20.49 22.21 19.67
C GLN A 21 -21.19 21.16 20.56
N HIS A 22 -21.91 20.23 19.97
CA HIS A 22 -22.61 19.15 20.69
C HIS A 22 -21.84 17.82 20.70
N LEU A 23 -20.63 17.81 20.13
CA LEU A 23 -19.78 16.62 20.06
C LEU A 23 -18.67 16.68 21.12
N ASP A 24 -18.44 15.57 21.81
CA ASP A 24 -17.31 15.43 22.73
C ASP A 24 -15.98 15.42 21.97
N VAL A 25 -15.98 14.85 20.77
CA VAL A 25 -14.84 14.83 19.84
C VAL A 25 -15.33 15.15 18.43
N ALA A 26 -14.76 16.16 17.80
CA ALA A 26 -15.16 16.61 16.46
C ALA A 26 -14.27 15.96 15.38
N GLY A 27 -14.89 15.24 14.45
CA GLY A 27 -14.24 14.66 13.29
C GLY A 27 -14.26 15.58 12.07
N TYR A 28 -13.12 15.71 11.39
CA TYR A 28 -12.95 16.57 10.23
C TYR A 28 -12.53 15.74 9.01
N ASN A 29 -13.31 15.81 7.93
CA ASN A 29 -12.96 15.18 6.67
C ASN A 29 -12.17 16.17 5.80
N TYR A 30 -10.88 15.86 5.54
CA TYR A 30 -9.99 16.61 4.63
C TYR A 30 -9.80 18.10 4.96
N MET A 31 -9.90 18.50 6.24
CA MET A 31 -9.90 19.90 6.66
C MET A 31 -8.88 20.21 7.76
N TRP A 32 -7.70 19.58 7.70
CA TRP A 32 -6.62 19.77 8.67
C TRP A 32 -6.21 21.25 8.86
N TYR A 33 -6.38 22.06 7.83
CA TYR A 33 -6.06 23.49 7.84
C TYR A 33 -7.01 24.33 8.73
N GLU A 34 -8.13 23.78 9.16
CA GLU A 34 -9.07 24.45 10.09
C GLU A 34 -8.87 24.05 11.56
N TYR A 35 -8.07 23.01 11.87
CA TYR A 35 -7.92 22.49 13.24
C TYR A 35 -7.49 23.57 14.24
N GLU A 36 -6.41 24.32 13.95
CA GLU A 36 -5.90 25.37 14.84
C GLU A 36 -6.88 26.54 14.96
N ASN A 37 -7.48 26.98 13.84
CA ASN A 37 -8.43 28.07 13.79
C ASN A 37 -9.72 27.75 14.58
N ASP A 38 -10.24 26.54 14.46
CA ASP A 38 -11.47 26.17 15.16
C ASP A 38 -11.24 25.88 16.64
N HIS A 39 -10.09 25.35 17.03
CA HIS A 39 -9.73 25.23 18.44
C HIS A 39 -9.52 26.58 19.12
N GLN A 40 -9.01 27.63 18.40
CA GLN A 40 -8.93 28.97 18.93
C GLN A 40 -10.32 29.55 19.24
N LYS A 41 -11.35 29.23 18.43
CA LYS A 41 -12.73 29.70 18.67
C LYS A 41 -13.42 28.92 19.80
N ASP A 42 -13.09 27.64 19.94
CA ASP A 42 -13.59 26.72 20.95
C ASP A 42 -12.43 25.94 21.59
N PRO A 43 -11.80 26.50 22.64
CA PRO A 43 -10.63 25.88 23.29
C PRO A 43 -10.89 24.55 24.01
N LEU A 44 -12.13 24.12 24.14
CA LEU A 44 -12.49 22.83 24.71
C LEU A 44 -12.65 21.74 23.65
N ARG A 45 -12.63 22.11 22.36
CA ARG A 45 -12.82 21.18 21.25
C ARG A 45 -11.65 20.22 21.11
N ILE A 46 -11.96 18.94 21.23
CA ILE A 46 -11.06 17.84 20.86
C ILE A 46 -11.33 17.48 19.40
N ILE A 47 -10.27 17.32 18.62
CA ILE A 47 -10.35 17.19 17.16
C ILE A 47 -9.66 15.90 16.72
N TYR A 48 -10.16 15.28 15.64
CA TYR A 48 -9.43 14.25 14.89
C TYR A 48 -9.73 14.37 13.39
N GLY A 49 -8.80 13.96 12.54
CA GLY A 49 -9.05 13.79 11.11
C GLY A 49 -9.85 12.51 10.89
N SER A 50 -11.16 12.61 10.70
CA SER A 50 -12.03 11.45 10.47
C SER A 50 -11.87 10.87 9.07
N GLU A 51 -11.46 11.71 8.09
CA GLU A 51 -11.00 11.28 6.78
C GLU A 51 -9.84 12.18 6.31
N THR A 52 -8.72 11.55 5.96
CA THR A 52 -7.52 12.23 5.45
C THR A 52 -7.00 11.48 4.22
N VAL A 53 -6.22 12.14 3.37
CA VAL A 53 -5.61 11.48 2.22
C VAL A 53 -4.16 11.09 2.52
N ALA A 54 -3.69 9.99 1.92
CA ALA A 54 -2.34 9.49 2.14
C ALA A 54 -1.25 10.53 1.79
N GLN A 55 -1.49 11.37 0.78
CA GLN A 55 -0.57 12.43 0.36
C GLN A 55 -0.37 13.52 1.44
N GLU A 56 -1.33 13.70 2.33
CA GLU A 56 -1.32 14.70 3.40
C GLU A 56 -0.97 14.09 4.78
N ALA A 57 -0.59 12.82 4.83
CA ALA A 57 -0.32 12.13 6.10
C ALA A 57 0.73 12.85 6.96
N ALA A 58 1.80 13.41 6.37
CA ALA A 58 2.83 14.14 7.12
C ALA A 58 2.29 15.42 7.77
N VAL A 59 1.50 16.22 7.05
CA VAL A 59 0.98 17.48 7.60
C VAL A 59 -0.06 17.20 8.70
N ASN A 60 -0.94 16.22 8.50
CA ASN A 60 -1.90 15.79 9.51
C ASN A 60 -1.19 15.32 10.78
N TRP A 61 -0.21 14.42 10.65
CA TRP A 61 0.49 13.88 11.81
C TRP A 61 1.36 14.89 12.53
N ASN A 62 1.99 15.82 11.81
CA ASN A 62 2.72 16.94 12.44
C ASN A 62 1.81 17.81 13.31
N LEU A 63 0.54 17.99 12.93
CA LEU A 63 -0.45 18.67 13.76
C LEU A 63 -0.83 17.85 15.00
N VAL A 64 -0.99 16.52 14.87
CA VAL A 64 -1.21 15.61 16.00
C VAL A 64 -0.03 15.68 16.99
N GLU A 65 1.21 15.63 16.52
CA GLU A 65 2.40 15.72 17.38
C GLU A 65 2.55 17.10 18.04
N LYS A 66 2.09 18.16 17.39
CA LYS A 66 2.20 19.53 17.88
C LYS A 66 1.13 19.90 18.91
N HIS A 67 -0.09 19.37 18.77
CA HIS A 67 -1.25 19.83 19.51
C HIS A 67 -1.96 18.68 20.25
N PRO A 68 -2.00 18.70 21.60
CA PRO A 68 -2.59 17.62 22.39
C PRO A 68 -4.12 17.49 22.25
N TYR A 69 -4.79 18.50 21.69
CA TYR A 69 -6.22 18.47 21.40
C TYR A 69 -6.54 17.82 20.06
N ILE A 70 -5.54 17.48 19.24
CA ILE A 70 -5.70 16.70 18.00
C ILE A 70 -5.28 15.28 18.30
N ILE A 71 -6.24 14.37 18.42
CA ILE A 71 -6.02 13.02 18.97
C ILE A 71 -5.65 11.96 17.92
N GLY A 72 -5.63 12.31 16.65
CA GLY A 72 -5.21 11.40 15.58
C GLY A 72 -5.81 11.73 14.23
N ASP A 73 -5.49 10.89 13.23
CA ASP A 73 -6.07 10.94 11.90
C ASP A 73 -6.41 9.54 11.36
N PHE A 74 -7.43 9.45 10.52
CA PHE A 74 -7.87 8.25 9.85
C PHE A 74 -7.82 8.46 8.34
N VAL A 75 -7.02 7.67 7.65
CA VAL A 75 -6.90 7.77 6.19
C VAL A 75 -8.14 7.21 5.49
N TRP A 76 -8.56 7.85 4.43
CA TRP A 76 -9.46 7.27 3.46
C TRP A 76 -8.64 6.66 2.29
N THR A 77 -8.39 5.30 2.28
CA THR A 77 -8.85 4.37 3.32
C THR A 77 -7.70 3.49 3.81
N ALA A 78 -7.91 2.72 4.89
CA ALA A 78 -6.93 1.75 5.33
C ALA A 78 -6.82 0.58 4.33
N LEU A 79 -7.93 0.10 3.76
CA LEU A 79 -8.00 -1.07 2.87
C LEU A 79 -8.69 -0.68 1.56
N ASP A 80 -8.18 -1.13 0.43
CA ASP A 80 -8.90 -1.09 -0.85
C ASP A 80 -10.22 -1.86 -0.72
N TYR A 81 -11.28 -1.41 -1.38
CA TYR A 81 -12.61 -1.98 -1.24
C TYR A 81 -13.34 -2.06 -2.58
N LEU A 82 -14.32 -2.97 -2.66
CA LEU A 82 -15.16 -3.10 -3.85
C LEU A 82 -16.12 -1.91 -3.96
N GLY A 83 -16.25 -1.36 -5.15
CA GLY A 83 -17.01 -0.14 -5.43
C GLY A 83 -16.11 1.07 -5.61
N GLU A 84 -16.71 2.23 -5.92
CA GLU A 84 -16.00 3.48 -6.24
C GLU A 84 -14.79 3.25 -7.16
N ALA A 85 -15.07 2.54 -8.26
CA ALA A 85 -14.08 1.95 -9.15
C ALA A 85 -12.98 2.96 -9.55
N GLY A 86 -11.75 2.64 -9.18
CA GLY A 86 -10.57 3.43 -9.50
C GLY A 86 -10.37 4.71 -8.70
N ILE A 87 -11.19 5.02 -7.67
CA ILE A 87 -10.85 6.14 -6.78
C ILE A 87 -9.45 5.93 -6.19
N GLY A 88 -8.62 6.95 -6.19
CA GLY A 88 -7.23 6.82 -5.75
C GLY A 88 -6.24 6.34 -6.82
N HIS A 89 -6.66 6.21 -8.08
CA HIS A 89 -5.77 5.86 -9.18
C HIS A 89 -4.79 6.98 -9.52
N THR A 90 -3.74 6.63 -10.26
CA THR A 90 -2.74 7.56 -10.81
C THR A 90 -2.57 7.28 -12.29
N LEU A 91 -2.57 8.33 -13.12
CA LEU A 91 -2.45 8.24 -14.56
C LEU A 91 -1.24 9.03 -15.08
N GLU A 92 -0.74 8.62 -16.23
CA GLU A 92 0.16 9.42 -17.05
C GLU A 92 -0.64 10.14 -18.13
N LEU A 93 -0.78 11.46 -17.99
CA LEU A 93 -1.62 12.30 -18.86
C LEU A 93 -0.78 13.10 -19.83
N SER A 94 -1.28 13.24 -21.05
CA SER A 94 -0.78 14.20 -22.02
C SER A 94 -1.32 15.60 -21.69
N LYS A 95 -0.67 16.64 -22.24
CA LYS A 95 -1.10 18.02 -21.99
C LYS A 95 -2.56 18.24 -22.41
N GLY A 96 -3.37 18.67 -21.46
CA GLY A 96 -4.81 18.98 -21.64
C GLY A 96 -5.76 17.82 -21.35
N GLU A 97 -5.26 16.61 -21.12
CA GLU A 97 -6.05 15.52 -20.56
C GLU A 97 -6.40 15.79 -19.09
N LYS A 98 -7.54 15.28 -18.64
CA LYS A 98 -7.99 15.40 -17.24
C LYS A 98 -8.03 14.03 -16.59
N ASN A 99 -7.63 13.97 -15.33
CA ASN A 99 -7.77 12.79 -14.52
C ASN A 99 -9.23 12.66 -14.05
N PRO A 100 -9.97 11.61 -14.42
CA PRO A 100 -11.33 11.43 -13.93
C PRO A 100 -11.30 11.01 -12.45
N GLN A 101 -12.34 11.30 -11.69
CA GLN A 101 -12.43 10.88 -10.29
C GLN A 101 -12.58 9.35 -10.16
N PHE A 102 -13.34 8.75 -11.06
CA PHE A 102 -13.60 7.31 -11.14
C PHE A 102 -13.15 6.76 -12.47
N MET A 103 -12.73 5.51 -12.46
CA MET A 103 -12.35 4.79 -13.68
C MET A 103 -13.53 3.97 -14.21
N GLY A 104 -13.60 3.88 -15.55
CA GLY A 104 -14.53 2.95 -16.19
C GLY A 104 -14.05 1.50 -16.08
N TRP A 105 -14.95 0.59 -16.50
CA TRP A 105 -14.62 -0.81 -16.66
C TRP A 105 -13.30 -1.02 -17.45
N PRO A 106 -12.38 -1.92 -17.02
CA PRO A 106 -12.58 -3.03 -16.06
C PRO A 106 -12.23 -2.75 -14.60
N TRP A 107 -12.02 -1.51 -14.16
CA TRP A 107 -11.85 -1.22 -12.74
C TRP A 107 -13.08 -1.65 -11.94
N TYR A 108 -12.87 -2.33 -10.81
CA TYR A 108 -13.97 -2.82 -9.98
C TYR A 108 -13.84 -2.45 -8.49
N ASN A 109 -12.67 -2.01 -8.06
CA ASN A 109 -12.40 -1.61 -6.68
C ASN A 109 -11.84 -0.19 -6.58
N ALA A 110 -11.93 0.39 -5.40
CA ALA A 110 -11.18 1.56 -4.97
C ALA A 110 -9.70 1.22 -4.84
N TRP A 111 -8.83 2.17 -5.15
CA TRP A 111 -7.37 2.01 -5.12
C TRP A 111 -6.69 2.98 -4.12
N CYS A 112 -7.46 3.59 -3.22
CA CYS A 112 -7.01 4.58 -2.24
C CYS A 112 -6.52 3.98 -0.91
N GLY A 113 -6.66 2.66 -0.71
CA GLY A 113 -6.25 1.98 0.52
C GLY A 113 -4.74 2.02 0.75
N ASP A 114 -4.32 2.14 1.99
CA ASP A 114 -2.93 1.90 2.42
C ASP A 114 -2.55 0.41 2.23
N ILE A 115 -3.54 -0.47 2.26
CA ILE A 115 -3.44 -1.92 2.11
C ILE A 115 -4.34 -2.33 0.94
N ASP A 116 -3.88 -3.24 0.09
CA ASP A 116 -4.69 -3.75 -1.02
C ASP A 116 -5.75 -4.77 -0.55
N ILE A 117 -6.66 -5.18 -1.44
CA ILE A 117 -7.75 -6.12 -1.10
C ILE A 117 -7.27 -7.52 -0.68
N CYS A 118 -6.01 -7.85 -0.88
CA CYS A 118 -5.38 -9.08 -0.43
C CYS A 118 -4.62 -8.93 0.91
N GLY A 119 -4.64 -7.74 1.52
CA GLY A 119 -4.00 -7.47 2.80
C GLY A 119 -2.52 -7.05 2.70
N GLU A 120 -2.00 -6.78 1.51
CA GLU A 120 -0.62 -6.35 1.31
C GLU A 120 -0.48 -4.84 1.43
N LYS A 121 0.53 -4.39 2.18
CA LYS A 121 0.85 -2.97 2.31
C LYS A 121 1.29 -2.37 0.97
N LYS A 122 0.71 -1.23 0.60
CA LYS A 122 1.14 -0.42 -0.53
C LYS A 122 2.21 0.62 -0.11
N PRO A 123 2.92 1.29 -1.03
CA PRO A 123 3.99 2.23 -0.69
C PRO A 123 3.58 3.30 0.32
N GLN A 124 2.37 3.87 0.22
CA GLN A 124 1.85 4.85 1.16
C GLN A 124 1.70 4.34 2.59
N SER A 125 1.43 3.04 2.78
CA SER A 125 1.39 2.43 4.11
C SER A 125 2.78 2.40 4.76
N TYR A 126 3.84 2.09 4.00
CA TYR A 126 5.21 2.16 4.50
C TYR A 126 5.67 3.59 4.77
N TYR A 127 5.20 4.56 3.97
CA TYR A 127 5.40 5.98 4.25
C TYR A 127 4.75 6.39 5.57
N ARG A 128 3.54 5.91 5.86
CA ARG A 128 2.84 6.13 7.14
C ARG A 128 3.60 5.54 8.32
N ASP A 129 4.20 4.35 8.16
CA ASP A 129 5.07 3.77 9.20
C ASP A 129 6.24 4.72 9.57
N ILE A 130 6.80 5.45 8.59
CA ILE A 130 7.82 6.48 8.85
C ILE A 130 7.25 7.64 9.66
N ILE A 131 6.09 8.14 9.25
CA ILE A 131 5.42 9.28 9.90
C ILE A 131 5.08 8.93 11.36
N TRP A 132 4.57 7.73 11.61
CA TRP A 132 4.19 7.24 12.93
C TRP A 132 5.36 6.71 13.78
N LYS A 133 6.60 6.74 13.25
CA LYS A 133 7.82 6.26 13.91
C LYS A 133 7.87 4.73 14.15
N GLU A 134 7.04 3.98 13.45
CA GLU A 134 7.06 2.51 13.46
C GLU A 134 8.23 1.94 12.64
N ARG A 135 8.80 2.77 11.77
CA ARG A 135 9.93 2.43 10.91
C ARG A 135 10.86 3.65 10.76
N GLU A 136 12.17 3.42 10.70
CA GLU A 136 13.14 4.50 10.56
C GLU A 136 13.39 4.91 9.11
N ILE A 137 13.36 3.94 8.18
CA ILE A 137 13.64 4.18 6.77
C ILE A 137 12.89 3.18 5.88
N THR A 138 12.41 3.65 4.76
CA THR A 138 11.93 2.85 3.63
C THR A 138 12.24 3.55 2.32
N MET A 139 12.16 2.85 1.20
CA MET A 139 12.29 3.47 -0.12
C MET A 139 11.35 2.83 -1.12
N ALA A 140 10.93 3.63 -2.10
CA ALA A 140 10.14 3.18 -3.24
C ALA A 140 10.71 3.77 -4.53
N VAL A 141 10.49 3.07 -5.62
CA VAL A 141 11.03 3.42 -6.94
C VAL A 141 9.88 3.75 -7.88
N GLN A 142 10.02 4.87 -8.56
CA GLN A 142 9.04 5.41 -9.49
C GLN A 142 9.68 5.54 -10.86
N PRO A 143 9.20 4.83 -11.89
CA PRO A 143 9.59 5.09 -13.27
C PRO A 143 9.22 6.52 -13.66
N LEU A 144 10.00 7.11 -14.56
CA LEU A 144 9.61 8.40 -15.12
C LEU A 144 8.44 8.21 -16.09
N PRO A 145 7.50 9.17 -16.13
CA PRO A 145 6.42 9.15 -17.11
C PRO A 145 6.96 9.09 -18.54
N ALA A 146 6.17 8.54 -19.45
CA ALA A 146 6.51 8.52 -20.87
C ALA A 146 6.75 9.94 -21.41
N VAL A 147 7.58 10.06 -22.44
CA VAL A 147 7.92 11.36 -23.05
C VAL A 147 6.65 12.12 -23.47
N GLY A 148 6.53 13.35 -23.02
CA GLY A 148 5.35 14.20 -23.27
C GLY A 148 4.16 13.97 -22.34
N LYS A 149 4.31 13.10 -21.35
CA LYS A 149 3.31 12.87 -20.31
C LYS A 149 3.79 13.36 -18.95
N THR A 150 2.83 13.62 -18.06
CA THR A 150 3.05 13.91 -16.64
C THR A 150 2.25 12.94 -15.80
N GLU A 151 2.80 12.54 -14.68
CA GLU A 151 2.03 11.79 -13.69
C GLU A 151 1.01 12.72 -13.04
N ASP A 152 -0.21 12.29 -13.00
CA ASP A 152 -1.32 12.95 -12.29
C ASP A 152 -1.91 11.98 -11.27
N VAL A 153 -1.70 12.33 -10.00
CA VAL A 153 -2.19 11.54 -8.86
C VAL A 153 -3.55 12.08 -8.48
N SER A 154 -4.58 11.25 -8.54
CA SER A 154 -5.92 11.66 -8.10
C SER A 154 -5.93 12.04 -6.61
N TYR A 155 -6.94 12.78 -6.15
CA TYR A 155 -6.98 13.34 -4.79
C TYR A 155 -6.73 12.29 -3.69
N TRP A 156 -7.34 11.12 -3.77
CA TRP A 156 -7.15 10.01 -2.83
C TRP A 156 -6.01 9.06 -3.21
N GLY A 157 -5.25 9.39 -4.26
CA GLY A 157 -4.23 8.52 -4.83
C GLY A 157 -2.87 8.62 -4.15
N TRP A 158 -1.96 7.81 -4.66
CA TRP A 158 -0.54 7.82 -4.32
C TRP A 158 0.29 7.75 -5.60
N LYS A 159 1.51 8.25 -5.55
CA LYS A 159 2.49 8.21 -6.64
C LYS A 159 2.60 6.79 -7.22
N ASN A 160 2.82 6.66 -8.52
CA ASN A 160 3.04 5.36 -9.16
C ASN A 160 4.44 4.81 -8.86
N GLU A 161 4.65 4.40 -7.62
CA GLU A 161 5.90 3.85 -7.14
C GLU A 161 5.73 2.43 -6.60
N SER A 162 6.84 1.69 -6.51
CA SER A 162 6.86 0.31 -6.05
C SER A 162 8.06 0.06 -5.14
N LEU A 163 7.89 -0.83 -4.16
CA LEU A 163 8.99 -1.33 -3.32
C LEU A 163 9.75 -2.44 -4.07
N SER A 164 10.17 -2.17 -5.30
CA SER A 164 10.84 -3.12 -6.18
C SER A 164 12.07 -2.50 -6.84
N TRP A 165 13.08 -3.33 -7.09
CA TRP A 165 14.23 -3.03 -7.95
C TRP A 165 14.26 -3.94 -9.19
N ASN A 166 13.07 -4.32 -9.70
CA ASN A 166 12.90 -5.04 -10.96
C ASN A 166 12.30 -4.09 -12.01
N TRP A 167 13.13 -3.58 -12.89
CA TRP A 167 12.72 -2.62 -13.92
C TRP A 167 13.27 -3.02 -15.28
N LYS A 168 12.98 -4.27 -15.69
CA LYS A 168 13.40 -4.85 -16.96
C LYS A 168 13.02 -3.94 -18.15
N GLY A 169 14.01 -3.61 -18.99
CA GLY A 169 13.85 -2.70 -20.13
C GLY A 169 14.10 -1.22 -19.80
N LEU A 170 14.41 -0.90 -18.54
CA LEU A 170 14.85 0.42 -18.11
C LEU A 170 16.36 0.51 -17.82
N GLU A 171 17.14 -0.52 -18.19
CA GLU A 171 18.59 -0.56 -17.97
C GLU A 171 19.25 0.69 -18.57
N GLY A 172 20.03 1.41 -17.75
CA GLY A 172 20.68 2.68 -18.09
C GLY A 172 19.75 3.90 -18.15
N LYS A 173 18.43 3.72 -18.02
CA LYS A 173 17.48 4.85 -17.99
C LYS A 173 17.27 5.37 -16.58
N PRO A 174 16.99 6.67 -16.41
CA PRO A 174 16.74 7.25 -15.10
C PRO A 174 15.40 6.79 -14.52
N VAL A 175 15.42 6.46 -13.23
CA VAL A 175 14.24 6.24 -12.38
C VAL A 175 14.35 7.14 -11.17
N LYS A 176 13.22 7.49 -10.58
CA LYS A 176 13.17 8.24 -9.33
C LYS A 176 13.14 7.27 -8.16
N VAL A 177 14.05 7.48 -7.19
CA VAL A 177 14.07 6.74 -5.93
C VAL A 177 13.67 7.69 -4.83
N ASN A 178 12.51 7.47 -4.21
CA ASN A 178 12.02 8.20 -3.06
C ASN A 178 12.43 7.43 -1.80
N VAL A 179 13.26 8.04 -0.97
CA VAL A 179 13.65 7.51 0.34
C VAL A 179 12.87 8.27 1.40
N TYR A 180 12.14 7.55 2.22
CA TYR A 180 11.33 8.09 3.30
C TYR A 180 11.98 7.81 4.65
N SER A 181 12.24 8.85 5.44
CA SER A 181 12.87 8.75 6.76
C SER A 181 12.63 10.01 7.58
N ARG A 182 12.68 9.89 8.90
CA ARG A 182 12.76 11.04 9.82
C ARG A 182 14.21 11.44 10.15
N ALA A 183 15.20 10.69 9.66
CA ALA A 183 16.59 11.06 9.78
C ALA A 183 16.88 12.37 9.04
N PRO A 184 17.85 13.19 9.51
CA PRO A 184 18.18 14.44 8.84
C PRO A 184 18.75 14.23 7.43
N LYS A 185 19.45 13.10 7.20
CA LYS A 185 20.08 12.78 5.93
C LYS A 185 19.95 11.30 5.60
N VAL A 186 20.03 10.98 4.31
CA VAL A 186 20.12 9.61 3.80
C VAL A 186 21.19 9.49 2.74
N ARG A 187 21.88 8.35 2.73
CA ARG A 187 22.82 7.94 1.68
C ARG A 187 22.21 6.86 0.83
N LEU A 188 22.42 6.93 -0.47
CA LEU A 188 21.95 5.92 -1.41
C LEU A 188 23.14 5.23 -2.06
N TYR A 189 23.09 3.90 -2.10
CA TYR A 189 24.11 3.04 -2.70
C TYR A 189 23.48 2.14 -3.75
N LEU A 190 24.18 1.90 -4.85
CA LEU A 190 23.85 0.89 -5.84
C LEU A 190 25.05 -0.04 -5.99
N ASN A 191 24.84 -1.34 -5.76
CA ASN A 191 25.88 -2.37 -5.83
C ASN A 191 27.14 -2.00 -4.99
N ASN A 192 26.91 -1.48 -3.78
CA ASN A 192 27.91 -0.96 -2.83
C ASN A 192 28.63 0.34 -3.26
N GLU A 193 28.32 0.92 -4.40
CA GLU A 193 28.81 2.22 -4.83
C GLU A 193 27.91 3.34 -4.28
N LEU A 194 28.49 4.35 -3.62
CA LEU A 194 27.75 5.51 -3.13
C LEU A 194 27.30 6.38 -4.31
N LEU A 195 25.98 6.51 -4.49
CA LEU A 195 25.41 7.40 -5.51
C LEU A 195 25.29 8.85 -5.02
N GLY A 196 25.11 9.04 -3.70
CA GLY A 196 25.01 10.37 -3.11
C GLY A 196 24.42 10.40 -1.72
N GLU A 197 24.41 11.59 -1.13
CA GLU A 197 23.77 11.93 0.14
C GLU A 197 22.77 13.05 -0.10
N GLN A 198 21.59 12.96 0.51
CA GLN A 198 20.53 13.96 0.44
C GLN A 198 20.03 14.30 1.83
N GLU A 199 19.69 15.59 2.05
CA GLU A 199 18.89 15.99 3.21
C GLU A 199 17.44 15.52 3.05
N VAL A 200 16.86 15.05 4.14
CA VAL A 200 15.45 14.66 4.17
C VAL A 200 14.60 15.89 4.43
N SER A 201 13.61 16.12 3.60
CA SER A 201 12.65 17.21 3.78
C SER A 201 11.88 17.03 5.09
N LYS A 202 11.90 18.03 5.95
CA LYS A 202 11.11 18.04 7.21
C LYS A 202 9.61 18.19 6.98
N LYS A 203 9.20 18.61 5.77
CA LYS A 203 7.80 18.82 5.42
C LYS A 203 7.07 17.50 5.17
N ASP A 204 7.74 16.58 4.48
CA ASP A 204 7.15 15.33 3.99
C ASP A 204 8.07 14.10 4.17
N TYR A 205 9.13 14.24 4.96
CA TYR A 205 10.05 13.16 5.32
C TYR A 205 10.63 12.40 4.11
N THR A 206 10.82 13.10 2.98
CA THR A 206 11.25 12.51 1.71
C THR A 206 12.61 13.07 1.27
N ALA A 207 13.48 12.19 0.79
CA ALA A 207 14.65 12.53 -0.03
C ALA A 207 14.53 11.81 -1.38
N THR A 208 14.76 12.53 -2.48
CA THR A 208 14.56 11.99 -3.83
C THR A 208 15.86 11.95 -4.60
N PHE A 209 16.19 10.78 -5.18
CA PHE A 209 17.35 10.58 -6.03
C PHE A 209 16.91 10.23 -7.45
N MET A 210 17.67 10.73 -8.44
CA MET A 210 17.57 10.27 -9.82
C MET A 210 18.67 9.26 -10.06
N VAL A 211 18.32 8.02 -10.40
CA VAL A 211 19.25 6.90 -10.52
C VAL A 211 19.10 6.25 -11.88
N ASN A 212 20.20 6.08 -12.62
CA ASN A 212 20.19 5.25 -13.82
C ASN A 212 20.06 3.77 -13.38
N TYR A 213 18.95 3.15 -13.74
CA TYR A 213 18.66 1.78 -13.31
C TYR A 213 19.74 0.80 -13.79
N GLN A 214 20.22 0.01 -12.86
CA GLN A 214 21.07 -1.17 -13.10
C GLN A 214 20.62 -2.29 -12.17
N PRO A 215 20.54 -3.54 -12.63
CA PRO A 215 20.23 -4.67 -11.77
C PRO A 215 21.24 -4.81 -10.62
N GLY A 216 20.78 -5.32 -9.49
CA GLY A 216 21.59 -5.55 -8.32
C GLY A 216 20.91 -5.16 -7.02
N GLU A 217 21.66 -4.57 -6.10
CA GLU A 217 21.21 -4.11 -4.80
C GLU A 217 21.18 -2.59 -4.71
N LEU A 218 20.00 -2.04 -4.45
CA LEU A 218 19.82 -0.64 -4.07
C LEU A 218 19.65 -0.57 -2.56
N LYS A 219 20.49 0.23 -1.87
CA LYS A 219 20.51 0.36 -0.42
C LYS A 219 20.44 1.83 -0.02
N ALA A 220 19.44 2.20 0.77
CA ALA A 220 19.35 3.50 1.42
C ALA A 220 19.72 3.38 2.90
N VAL A 221 20.50 4.31 3.42
CA VAL A 221 20.98 4.34 4.81
C VAL A 221 20.58 5.65 5.45
N ALA A 222 19.89 5.58 6.59
CA ALA A 222 19.57 6.74 7.41
C ALA A 222 20.82 7.17 8.23
N THR A 223 21.08 8.48 8.28
CA THR A 223 22.28 9.04 8.91
C THR A 223 21.89 10.10 9.94
N TYR A 224 22.36 9.93 11.18
CA TYR A 224 22.24 10.88 12.27
C TYR A 224 23.65 11.26 12.74
N ASP A 225 23.99 12.54 12.80
CA ASP A 225 25.24 13.08 13.33
C ASP A 225 26.50 12.26 12.94
N SER A 226 26.60 11.91 11.64
CA SER A 226 27.65 11.09 11.06
C SER A 226 27.63 9.59 11.43
N SER A 227 26.66 9.12 12.19
CA SER A 227 26.43 7.70 12.47
C SER A 227 25.33 7.14 11.56
N GLU A 228 25.51 5.92 11.09
CA GLU A 228 24.48 5.17 10.37
C GLU A 228 23.59 4.45 11.37
N SER A 229 22.24 4.57 11.23
CA SER A 229 21.30 3.94 12.18
C SER A 229 20.62 2.71 11.59
N SER A 230 19.99 2.85 10.43
CA SER A 230 19.21 1.80 9.80
C SER A 230 19.30 1.88 8.29
N CYS A 231 18.91 0.79 7.62
CA CYS A 231 18.91 0.75 6.16
C CYS A 231 17.65 0.09 5.60
N ALA A 232 17.27 0.50 4.39
CA ALA A 232 16.32 -0.16 3.53
C ALA A 232 17.03 -0.71 2.30
N ILE A 233 16.64 -1.92 1.85
CA ILE A 233 17.30 -2.60 0.74
C ILE A 233 16.24 -3.11 -0.22
N LEU A 234 16.42 -2.82 -1.51
CA LEU A 234 15.69 -3.43 -2.61
C LEU A 234 16.68 -4.21 -3.49
N ARG A 235 16.28 -5.36 -3.99
CA ARG A 235 17.14 -6.21 -4.83
C ARG A 235 16.43 -6.63 -6.10
N THR A 236 17.14 -6.63 -7.20
CA THR A 236 16.68 -7.31 -8.41
C THR A 236 16.56 -8.80 -8.13
N THR A 237 15.46 -9.40 -8.50
CA THR A 237 15.19 -10.83 -8.34
C THR A 237 15.54 -11.59 -9.61
N GLY A 238 15.76 -12.89 -9.47
CA GLY A 238 15.84 -13.82 -10.58
C GLY A 238 14.45 -14.18 -11.15
N ALA A 239 14.41 -15.13 -12.08
CA ALA A 239 13.16 -15.72 -12.54
C ALA A 239 12.45 -16.45 -11.39
N PRO A 240 11.12 -16.51 -11.37
CA PRO A 240 10.39 -17.30 -10.39
C PRO A 240 10.62 -18.79 -10.63
N VAL A 241 10.94 -19.54 -9.58
CA VAL A 241 11.27 -20.98 -9.67
C VAL A 241 10.48 -21.83 -8.68
N GLN A 242 9.88 -21.22 -7.66
CA GLN A 242 9.20 -21.92 -6.60
C GLN A 242 8.00 -21.12 -6.09
N ILE A 243 7.00 -21.84 -5.58
CA ILE A 243 5.86 -21.29 -4.84
C ILE A 243 6.15 -21.34 -3.34
N ARG A 244 5.85 -20.27 -2.63
CA ARG A 244 5.81 -20.19 -1.16
C ARG A 244 4.39 -19.91 -0.73
N LEU A 245 3.92 -20.61 0.31
CA LEU A 245 2.59 -20.44 0.89
C LEU A 245 2.73 -19.93 2.32
N ILE A 246 1.98 -18.88 2.65
CA ILE A 246 1.97 -18.26 3.97
C ILE A 246 0.50 -18.16 4.41
N ALA A 247 0.14 -18.90 5.46
CA ALA A 247 -1.19 -18.78 6.07
C ALA A 247 -1.14 -17.75 7.20
N ASP A 248 -2.19 -16.95 7.32
CA ASP A 248 -2.41 -16.05 8.46
C ASP A 248 -2.54 -16.83 9.76
N ARG A 249 -3.19 -18.00 9.70
CA ARG A 249 -3.39 -18.90 10.83
C ARG A 249 -3.24 -20.36 10.38
N LYS A 250 -2.60 -21.17 11.22
CA LYS A 250 -2.43 -22.63 10.97
C LYS A 250 -3.47 -23.48 11.71
N VAL A 251 -4.25 -22.85 12.60
CA VAL A 251 -5.34 -23.50 13.33
C VAL A 251 -6.54 -22.57 13.30
N ILE A 252 -7.67 -23.10 12.87
CA ILE A 252 -8.96 -22.41 12.82
C ILE A 252 -10.04 -23.30 13.44
N LYS A 253 -11.19 -22.73 13.79
CA LYS A 253 -12.34 -23.52 14.26
C LYS A 253 -12.92 -24.32 13.12
N ALA A 254 -13.46 -25.51 13.41
CA ALA A 254 -14.20 -26.34 12.44
C ALA A 254 -15.56 -25.72 12.04
N ASP A 255 -15.77 -24.47 12.37
CA ASP A 255 -16.92 -23.66 12.11
C ASP A 255 -16.87 -23.12 10.66
N ARG A 256 -18.00 -23.17 9.95
CA ARG A 256 -18.06 -22.66 8.55
C ARG A 256 -17.90 -21.15 8.43
N ASP A 257 -17.96 -20.44 9.54
CA ASP A 257 -17.78 -18.98 9.60
C ASP A 257 -16.30 -18.60 9.82
N ASP A 258 -15.45 -19.53 10.29
CA ASP A 258 -14.01 -19.27 10.43
C ASP A 258 -13.27 -19.53 9.11
N LEU A 259 -12.29 -18.68 8.79
CA LEU A 259 -11.55 -18.72 7.52
C LEU A 259 -10.03 -18.69 7.77
N ALA A 260 -9.26 -19.29 6.88
CA ALA A 260 -7.82 -19.08 6.81
C ALA A 260 -7.47 -18.43 5.47
N TYR A 261 -6.63 -17.40 5.52
CA TYR A 261 -6.14 -16.69 4.34
C TYR A 261 -4.72 -17.15 4.03
N VAL A 262 -4.52 -17.67 2.82
CA VAL A 262 -3.23 -18.19 2.39
C VAL A 262 -2.69 -17.33 1.25
N THR A 263 -1.62 -16.58 1.52
CA THR A 263 -0.88 -15.86 0.50
C THR A 263 -0.06 -16.87 -0.31
N VAL A 264 -0.17 -16.79 -1.62
CA VAL A 264 0.62 -17.53 -2.60
C VAL A 264 1.66 -16.57 -3.16
N GLU A 265 2.94 -16.90 -3.02
CA GLU A 265 4.04 -16.06 -3.51
C GLU A 265 4.89 -16.83 -4.52
N LEU A 266 5.22 -16.17 -5.63
CA LEU A 266 6.18 -16.69 -6.61
C LEU A 266 7.57 -16.16 -6.25
N ILE A 267 8.50 -17.06 -5.94
CA ILE A 267 9.81 -16.70 -5.43
C ILE A 267 10.94 -17.17 -6.34
N ASP A 268 12.03 -16.41 -6.35
CA ASP A 268 13.28 -16.79 -7.03
C ASP A 268 14.08 -17.82 -6.22
N LYS A 269 15.23 -18.23 -6.74
CA LYS A 269 16.12 -19.20 -6.08
C LYS A 269 16.70 -18.71 -4.74
N GLU A 270 16.71 -17.41 -4.49
CA GLU A 270 17.12 -16.82 -3.23
C GLU A 270 15.94 -16.63 -2.25
N GLY A 271 14.74 -17.07 -2.62
CA GLY A 271 13.53 -16.98 -1.79
C GLY A 271 12.87 -15.59 -1.77
N ARG A 272 13.21 -14.71 -2.72
CA ARG A 272 12.62 -13.36 -2.83
C ARG A 272 11.40 -13.42 -3.74
N VAL A 273 10.33 -12.71 -3.36
CA VAL A 273 9.14 -12.55 -4.22
C VAL A 273 9.54 -11.86 -5.52
N VAL A 274 9.09 -12.39 -6.64
CA VAL A 274 9.36 -11.84 -7.98
C VAL A 274 8.22 -10.92 -8.38
N PRO A 275 8.39 -9.58 -8.26
CA PRO A 275 7.28 -8.62 -8.34
C PRO A 275 6.74 -8.38 -9.76
N ASP A 276 7.39 -8.92 -10.78
CA ASP A 276 6.97 -8.91 -12.18
C ASP A 276 6.49 -10.28 -12.69
N ALA A 277 6.25 -11.23 -11.77
CA ALA A 277 5.74 -12.55 -12.10
C ALA A 277 4.20 -12.59 -12.05
N ASP A 278 3.57 -12.26 -13.17
CA ASP A 278 2.13 -12.33 -13.35
C ASP A 278 1.76 -13.62 -14.08
N MET A 279 1.61 -14.72 -13.32
CA MET A 279 1.42 -16.07 -13.84
C MET A 279 0.16 -16.72 -13.26
N LYS A 280 -0.45 -17.64 -14.04
CA LYS A 280 -1.53 -18.47 -13.52
C LYS A 280 -0.98 -19.51 -12.53
N VAL A 281 -1.65 -19.63 -11.38
CA VAL A 281 -1.42 -20.69 -10.40
C VAL A 281 -2.67 -21.58 -10.34
N THR A 282 -2.49 -22.87 -10.14
CA THR A 282 -3.60 -23.81 -9.98
C THR A 282 -3.70 -24.23 -8.53
N LEU A 283 -4.91 -24.08 -7.97
CA LEU A 283 -5.23 -24.37 -6.58
C LEU A 283 -6.05 -25.66 -6.50
N SER A 284 -5.72 -26.52 -5.54
CA SER A 284 -6.56 -27.66 -5.16
C SER A 284 -6.52 -27.87 -3.65
N VAL A 285 -7.59 -28.39 -3.10
CA VAL A 285 -7.70 -28.66 -1.67
C VAL A 285 -8.12 -30.10 -1.42
N VAL A 286 -7.58 -30.69 -0.36
CA VAL A 286 -8.00 -31.99 0.17
C VAL A 286 -8.23 -31.89 1.67
N GLY A 287 -9.09 -32.78 2.20
CA GLY A 287 -9.45 -32.82 3.64
C GLY A 287 -10.75 -32.10 3.95
N ASN A 288 -10.88 -31.59 5.17
CA ASN A 288 -12.14 -31.13 5.79
C ASN A 288 -12.45 -29.65 5.48
N GLY A 289 -12.37 -29.26 4.20
CA GLY A 289 -12.69 -27.89 3.80
C GLY A 289 -12.67 -27.66 2.31
N ILE A 290 -12.95 -26.43 1.92
CA ILE A 290 -13.04 -25.98 0.52
C ILE A 290 -12.24 -24.69 0.30
N ILE A 291 -11.91 -24.40 -0.95
CA ILE A 291 -11.47 -23.06 -1.37
C ILE A 291 -12.72 -22.20 -1.54
N ARG A 292 -12.92 -21.25 -0.63
CA ARG A 292 -14.07 -20.36 -0.62
C ARG A 292 -13.94 -19.22 -1.62
N GLY A 293 -12.71 -18.79 -1.85
CA GLY A 293 -12.36 -17.75 -2.81
C GLY A 293 -10.88 -17.75 -3.14
N SER A 294 -10.54 -17.15 -4.25
CA SER A 294 -9.15 -16.89 -4.65
C SER A 294 -9.08 -15.69 -5.57
N GLY A 295 -7.94 -15.05 -5.65
CA GLY A 295 -7.74 -13.90 -6.53
C GLY A 295 -6.41 -13.21 -6.26
N ASN A 296 -6.32 -11.99 -6.75
CA ASN A 296 -5.16 -11.12 -6.55
C ASN A 296 -5.64 -9.67 -6.33
N ALA A 297 -4.71 -8.75 -6.10
CA ALA A 297 -5.01 -7.36 -5.81
C ALA A 297 -5.02 -6.44 -7.06
N CYS A 298 -4.97 -6.98 -8.28
CA CYS A 298 -5.04 -6.17 -9.49
C CYS A 298 -6.44 -5.54 -9.64
N PRO A 299 -6.58 -4.22 -9.65
CA PRO A 299 -7.89 -3.56 -9.65
C PRO A 299 -8.66 -3.71 -10.97
N THR A 300 -8.04 -4.30 -11.96
CA THR A 300 -8.59 -4.51 -13.31
C THR A 300 -8.61 -5.98 -13.75
N ASP A 301 -8.29 -6.90 -12.84
CA ASP A 301 -8.35 -8.33 -13.16
C ASP A 301 -9.80 -8.81 -13.18
N MET A 302 -10.19 -9.38 -14.31
CA MET A 302 -11.54 -9.85 -14.59
C MET A 302 -11.80 -11.31 -14.21
N GLU A 303 -10.81 -11.99 -13.66
CA GLU A 303 -10.97 -13.38 -13.19
C GLU A 303 -11.97 -13.43 -12.02
N SER A 304 -12.82 -14.45 -12.03
CA SER A 304 -13.75 -14.68 -10.94
C SER A 304 -13.01 -15.01 -9.64
N PHE A 305 -13.40 -14.40 -8.52
CA PHE A 305 -12.91 -14.78 -7.19
C PHE A 305 -13.26 -16.21 -6.76
N ARG A 306 -13.99 -16.95 -7.58
CA ARG A 306 -14.28 -18.40 -7.43
C ARG A 306 -13.42 -19.27 -8.33
N SER A 307 -12.51 -18.69 -9.09
CA SER A 307 -11.57 -19.43 -9.95
C SER A 307 -10.62 -20.28 -9.10
N LEU A 308 -10.36 -21.51 -9.53
CA LEU A 308 -9.29 -22.32 -8.95
C LEU A 308 -7.95 -22.13 -9.68
N SER A 309 -7.89 -21.17 -10.58
CA SER A 309 -6.68 -20.86 -11.35
C SER A 309 -6.46 -19.35 -11.49
N PRO A 310 -6.37 -18.60 -10.37
CA PRO A 310 -6.13 -17.16 -10.43
C PRO A 310 -4.74 -16.85 -11.01
N LYS A 311 -4.57 -15.64 -11.55
CA LYS A 311 -3.25 -15.09 -11.82
C LYS A 311 -2.64 -14.53 -10.55
N THR A 312 -1.33 -14.42 -10.51
CA THR A 312 -0.64 -13.58 -9.55
C THR A 312 -0.63 -12.12 -10.04
N PHE A 313 -0.56 -11.20 -9.12
CA PHE A 313 -0.31 -9.79 -9.34
C PHE A 313 0.86 -9.36 -8.45
N LYS A 314 1.88 -8.78 -9.05
CA LYS A 314 3.14 -8.46 -8.35
C LYS A 314 3.75 -9.69 -7.64
N GLY A 315 3.66 -10.85 -8.30
CA GLY A 315 4.17 -12.13 -7.78
C GLY A 315 3.33 -12.77 -6.68
N LYS A 316 2.12 -12.27 -6.40
CA LYS A 316 1.28 -12.75 -5.31
C LYS A 316 -0.16 -13.04 -5.75
N ALA A 317 -0.77 -14.00 -5.07
CA ALA A 317 -2.22 -14.27 -5.10
C ALA A 317 -2.68 -14.71 -3.72
N MET A 318 -3.98 -14.83 -3.51
CA MET A 318 -4.57 -15.29 -2.26
C MET A 318 -5.54 -16.43 -2.50
N ALA A 319 -5.54 -17.41 -1.59
CA ALA A 319 -6.58 -18.43 -1.46
C ALA A 319 -7.23 -18.33 -0.08
N ILE A 320 -8.56 -18.40 -0.03
CA ILE A 320 -9.33 -18.38 1.20
C ILE A 320 -9.88 -19.78 1.45
N LEU A 321 -9.50 -20.39 2.56
CA LEU A 321 -9.93 -21.72 2.96
C LEU A 321 -11.04 -21.61 3.99
N GLN A 322 -12.10 -22.41 3.80
CA GLN A 322 -13.26 -22.51 4.69
C GLN A 322 -13.42 -23.96 5.15
N PRO A 323 -13.54 -24.26 6.46
CA PRO A 323 -13.88 -25.58 6.97
C PRO A 323 -15.24 -26.06 6.48
N ASP A 324 -15.41 -27.37 6.34
CA ASP A 324 -16.70 -28.00 6.00
C ASP A 324 -17.63 -28.25 7.20
N GLY A 325 -17.15 -27.96 8.41
CA GLY A 325 -17.84 -28.16 9.68
C GLY A 325 -17.27 -29.33 10.51
N ASN A 326 -16.26 -30.04 10.00
CA ASN A 326 -15.63 -31.16 10.68
C ASN A 326 -14.23 -30.81 11.19
N VAL A 327 -13.90 -31.37 12.37
CA VAL A 327 -12.54 -31.33 12.91
C VAL A 327 -11.63 -32.20 12.05
N GLY A 328 -10.42 -31.70 11.78
CA GLY A 328 -9.43 -32.41 10.96
C GLY A 328 -8.41 -31.47 10.33
N GLU A 329 -8.10 -31.69 9.07
CA GLU A 329 -7.09 -30.94 8.34
C GLU A 329 -7.63 -30.50 6.96
N ILE A 330 -7.20 -29.31 6.53
CA ILE A 330 -7.41 -28.77 5.19
C ILE A 330 -6.03 -28.57 4.57
N THR A 331 -5.70 -29.29 3.51
CA THR A 331 -4.43 -29.13 2.81
C THR A 331 -4.67 -28.45 1.46
N LEU A 332 -4.13 -27.23 1.31
CA LEU A 332 -4.06 -26.51 0.06
C LEU A 332 -2.80 -26.93 -0.70
N ASN A 333 -2.97 -27.35 -1.96
CA ASN A 333 -1.89 -27.60 -2.90
C ASN A 333 -1.92 -26.54 -3.99
N VAL A 334 -0.77 -25.98 -4.32
CA VAL A 334 -0.61 -24.95 -5.36
C VAL A 334 0.48 -25.36 -6.32
N SER A 335 0.19 -25.24 -7.62
CA SER A 335 1.14 -25.50 -8.70
C SER A 335 1.11 -24.36 -9.74
N ALA A 336 2.21 -24.21 -10.47
CA ALA A 336 2.31 -23.34 -11.64
C ALA A 336 3.27 -23.97 -12.64
N GLU A 337 3.11 -23.63 -13.91
CA GLU A 337 3.94 -24.16 -14.98
C GLU A 337 5.42 -23.79 -14.78
N GLY A 338 6.30 -24.77 -14.92
CA GLY A 338 7.75 -24.57 -14.79
C GLY A 338 8.27 -24.32 -13.38
N MET A 339 7.44 -24.45 -12.34
CA MET A 339 7.81 -24.18 -10.95
C MET A 339 7.64 -25.39 -10.05
N LYS A 340 8.43 -25.40 -8.97
CA LYS A 340 8.21 -26.33 -7.87
C LYS A 340 6.94 -25.90 -7.12
N GLY A 341 5.93 -26.77 -7.11
CA GLY A 341 4.68 -26.59 -6.36
C GLY A 341 4.89 -26.58 -4.85
N ALA A 342 3.87 -26.17 -4.11
CA ALA A 342 3.87 -26.11 -2.65
C ALA A 342 2.55 -26.60 -2.07
N SER A 343 2.60 -27.07 -0.80
CA SER A 343 1.43 -27.45 -0.02
C SER A 343 1.50 -26.85 1.39
N ILE A 344 0.34 -26.51 1.94
CA ILE A 344 0.20 -26.05 3.33
C ILE A 344 -1.02 -26.69 3.95
N THR A 345 -0.91 -27.11 5.22
CA THR A 345 -2.00 -27.71 5.97
C THR A 345 -2.47 -26.79 7.09
N ILE A 346 -3.78 -26.58 7.18
CA ILE A 346 -4.48 -25.85 8.21
C ILE A 346 -5.26 -26.88 9.04
N ARG A 347 -5.08 -26.87 10.36
CA ARG A 347 -5.81 -27.74 11.27
C ARG A 347 -7.13 -27.09 11.70
N THR A 348 -8.22 -27.86 11.66
CA THR A 348 -9.51 -27.45 12.20
C THR A 348 -9.74 -28.10 13.56
N VAL A 349 -10.20 -27.33 14.53
CA VAL A 349 -10.46 -27.76 15.92
C VAL A 349 -11.89 -27.45 16.33
N ASP A 350 -12.39 -28.14 17.37
CA ASP A 350 -13.67 -27.81 17.97
C ASP A 350 -13.71 -26.34 18.47
N ARG A 351 -14.94 -25.83 18.69
CA ARG A 351 -15.22 -24.45 19.12
C ARG A 351 -14.59 -24.09 20.46
#